data_9d9b34a557c1d66e84b8f6e0453d574a
#
_entry.id   9d9b34a557c1d66e84b8f6e0453d574a
#
_cell.length_a   1.000
_cell.length_b   1.000
_cell.length_c   1.000
_cell.angle_alpha   90.00
_cell.angle_beta   90.00
_cell.angle_gamma   90.00
#
_symmetry.space_group_name_H-M   'P 1'
#
loop_
_entity.id
_entity.type
_entity.pdbx_description
1 polymer ?
#
loop_
_entity_poly.entity_id
_entity_poly.type
_entity_poly.pdbx_seq_one_letter_code
_entity_poly.pdbx_strand_id
1 'polypeptide(L)'
;MVKLQDVMQAMERIAPRRLAEEWDNPGLLVGSPHDEVRKILVALDVREETVERAIEDGCDLIVAHHPAIFRGIKQLRTDLPLGNRLAALLTHNIAVAAAHTNLDVVHGGVNDVLAA
;
A
#
# COMPACT_ATOMS: atom_id res chain seq x y z
N MET A 1 2.02 17.06 -10.83
CA MET A 1 1.48 16.47 -9.60
C MET A 1 0.27 15.62 -9.94
N VAL A 2 0.20 14.39 -9.44
CA VAL A 2 -0.94 13.51 -9.69
C VAL A 2 -1.73 13.29 -8.41
N LYS A 3 -2.97 12.88 -8.54
CA LYS A 3 -3.79 12.51 -7.38
C LYS A 3 -3.63 11.00 -7.11
N LEU A 4 -3.82 10.61 -5.87
CA LEU A 4 -3.72 9.22 -5.47
C LEU A 4 -4.67 8.32 -6.28
N GLN A 5 -5.87 8.80 -6.61
CA GLN A 5 -6.80 8.04 -7.46
C GLN A 5 -6.22 7.70 -8.83
N ASP A 6 -5.37 8.57 -9.39
CA ASP A 6 -4.72 8.32 -10.69
C ASP A 6 -3.70 7.18 -10.56
N VAL A 7 -2.96 7.15 -9.46
CA VAL A 7 -2.03 6.06 -9.15
C VAL A 7 -2.79 4.75 -8.96
N MET A 8 -3.92 4.79 -8.24
CA MET A 8 -4.74 3.60 -8.03
C MET A 8 -5.33 3.06 -9.33
N GLN A 9 -5.73 3.95 -10.26
CA GLN A 9 -6.18 3.53 -11.58
C GLN A 9 -5.07 2.86 -12.38
N ALA A 10 -3.85 3.37 -12.30
CA ALA A 10 -2.69 2.75 -12.94
C ALA A 10 -2.41 1.36 -12.35
N MET A 11 -2.47 1.21 -11.03
CA MET A 11 -2.30 -0.07 -10.35
C MET A 11 -3.40 -1.06 -10.76
N GLU A 12 -4.64 -0.59 -10.91
CA GLU A 12 -5.76 -1.43 -11.33
C GLU A 12 -5.56 -1.96 -12.76
N ARG A 13 -4.95 -1.19 -13.65
CA ARG A 13 -4.60 -1.65 -15.00
C ARG A 13 -3.51 -2.71 -14.98
N ILE A 14 -2.53 -2.58 -14.06
CA ILE A 14 -1.42 -3.53 -13.94
C ILE A 14 -1.87 -4.83 -13.27
N ALA A 15 -2.60 -4.71 -12.18
CA ALA A 15 -3.04 -5.84 -11.36
C ALA A 15 -4.46 -5.60 -10.83
N PRO A 16 -5.51 -5.95 -11.59
CA PRO A 16 -6.89 -5.71 -11.17
C PRO A 16 -7.22 -6.38 -9.83
N ARG A 17 -7.86 -5.63 -8.94
CA ARG A 17 -8.22 -6.14 -7.60
C ARG A 17 -9.15 -7.35 -7.66
N ARG A 18 -9.97 -7.47 -8.71
CA ARG A 18 -10.86 -8.62 -8.90
C ARG A 18 -10.13 -9.97 -8.98
N LEU A 19 -8.81 -9.94 -9.25
CA LEU A 19 -7.97 -11.15 -9.31
C LEU A 19 -7.44 -11.56 -7.93
N ALA A 20 -7.64 -10.75 -6.90
CA ALA A 20 -7.20 -11.08 -5.56
C ALA A 20 -8.04 -12.20 -4.95
N GLU A 21 -7.44 -12.97 -4.05
CA GLU A 21 -8.15 -13.96 -3.25
C GLU A 21 -9.20 -13.28 -2.37
N GLU A 22 -10.31 -13.97 -2.07
CA GLU A 22 -11.41 -13.41 -1.28
C GLU A 22 -11.00 -12.95 0.11
N TRP A 23 -10.02 -13.63 0.71
CA TRP A 23 -9.51 -13.33 2.05
C TRP A 23 -8.53 -12.15 2.07
N ASP A 24 -8.13 -11.68 0.91
CA ASP A 24 -7.08 -10.65 0.78
C ASP A 24 -7.62 -9.23 0.93
N ASN A 25 -6.71 -8.28 1.12
CA ASN A 25 -7.05 -6.87 1.28
C ASN A 25 -6.11 -5.96 0.47
N PRO A 26 -6.14 -6.04 -0.88
CA PRO A 26 -5.37 -5.12 -1.70
C PRO A 26 -6.08 -3.78 -1.88
N GLY A 27 -5.39 -2.83 -2.51
CA GLY A 27 -5.93 -1.53 -2.85
C GLY A 27 -5.45 -0.44 -1.90
N LEU A 28 -6.22 0.65 -1.81
CA LEU A 28 -5.89 1.77 -0.93
C LEU A 28 -6.26 1.42 0.50
N LEU A 29 -5.27 1.44 1.39
CA LEU A 29 -5.44 1.05 2.79
C LEU A 29 -5.38 2.23 3.76
N VAL A 30 -4.56 3.24 3.44
CA VAL A 30 -4.40 4.44 4.28
C VAL A 30 -4.39 5.66 3.36
N GLY A 31 -5.14 6.69 3.71
CA GLY A 31 -5.20 7.94 2.96
C GLY A 31 -6.50 8.12 2.21
N SER A 32 -6.52 9.08 1.30
CA SER A 32 -7.70 9.45 0.50
C SER A 32 -7.36 9.44 -1.00
N PRO A 33 -8.32 9.01 -1.86
CA PRO A 33 -8.13 9.11 -3.31
C PRO A 33 -7.83 10.53 -3.81
N HIS A 34 -8.19 11.54 -3.03
CA HIS A 34 -8.00 12.95 -3.39
C HIS A 34 -6.63 13.51 -3.00
N ASP A 35 -5.82 12.72 -2.27
CA ASP A 35 -4.48 13.13 -1.86
C ASP A 35 -3.58 13.37 -3.07
N GLU A 36 -2.70 14.36 -2.98
CA GLU A 36 -1.71 14.64 -4.01
C GLU A 36 -0.47 13.79 -3.81
N VAL A 37 0.06 13.23 -4.89
CA VAL A 37 1.22 12.35 -4.86
C VAL A 37 2.33 12.91 -5.75
N ARG A 38 3.50 13.12 -5.16
CA ARG A 38 4.71 13.55 -5.87
C ARG A 38 5.78 12.48 -5.84
N LYS A 39 5.89 11.77 -4.73
CA LYS A 39 6.96 10.81 -4.48
C LYS A 39 6.42 9.55 -3.87
N ILE A 40 6.79 8.42 -4.47
CA ILE A 40 6.32 7.08 -4.10
C ILE A 40 7.49 6.25 -3.61
N LEU A 41 7.31 5.55 -2.50
CA LEU A 41 8.22 4.51 -2.04
C LEU A 41 7.60 3.14 -2.35
N VAL A 42 8.33 2.31 -3.07
CA VAL A 42 7.89 0.93 -3.35
C VAL A 42 8.61 0.00 -2.38
N ALA A 43 7.85 -0.85 -1.71
CA ALA A 43 8.39 -1.75 -0.69
C ALA A 43 7.66 -3.09 -0.69
N LEU A 44 8.29 -4.11 -0.13
CA LEU A 44 7.65 -5.41 0.06
C LEU A 44 6.64 -5.35 1.22
N ASP A 45 7.08 -4.78 2.33
CA ASP A 45 6.30 -4.69 3.56
C ASP A 45 6.22 -3.25 4.07
N VAL A 46 5.17 -2.95 4.83
CA VAL A 46 5.05 -1.67 5.55
C VAL A 46 5.45 -1.92 7.01
N ARG A 47 6.75 -1.93 7.24
CA ARG A 47 7.34 -2.07 8.57
C ARG A 47 7.73 -0.71 9.13
N GLU A 48 8.22 -0.71 10.37
CA GLU A 48 8.68 0.52 11.01
C GLU A 48 9.76 1.22 10.18
N GLU A 49 10.75 0.45 9.68
CA GLU A 49 11.84 0.98 8.84
C GLU A 49 11.31 1.57 7.53
N THR A 50 10.28 0.95 6.95
CA THR A 50 9.65 1.44 5.72
C THR A 50 9.01 2.80 5.96
N VAL A 51 8.28 2.93 7.05
CA VAL A 51 7.61 4.19 7.43
C VAL A 51 8.64 5.28 7.71
N GLU A 52 9.70 4.97 8.46
CA GLU A 52 10.78 5.91 8.75
C GLU A 52 11.43 6.40 7.47
N ARG A 53 11.71 5.50 6.53
CA ARG A 53 12.32 5.85 5.25
C ARG A 53 11.41 6.76 4.42
N ALA A 54 10.11 6.48 4.39
CA ALA A 54 9.15 7.31 3.69
C ALA A 54 9.08 8.72 4.28
N ILE A 55 9.15 8.83 5.59
CA ILE A 55 9.18 10.13 6.28
C ILE A 55 10.46 10.90 5.93
N GLU A 56 11.62 10.24 6.05
CA GLU A 56 12.91 10.86 5.75
C GLU A 56 13.01 11.36 4.31
N ASP A 57 12.50 10.57 3.37
CA ASP A 57 12.58 10.88 1.94
C ASP A 57 11.45 11.80 1.47
N GLY A 58 10.52 12.17 2.35
CA GLY A 58 9.39 13.04 2.00
C GLY A 58 8.42 12.40 1.03
N CYS A 59 8.20 11.08 1.16
CA CYS A 59 7.26 10.36 0.30
C CYS A 59 5.81 10.65 0.67
N ASP A 60 4.93 10.60 -0.33
CA ASP A 60 3.49 10.83 -0.15
C ASP A 60 2.69 9.53 -0.17
N LEU A 61 3.27 8.48 -0.73
CA LEU A 61 2.62 7.19 -0.92
C LEU A 61 3.63 6.06 -0.78
N ILE A 62 3.24 5.01 -0.07
CA ILE A 62 3.94 3.73 -0.08
C ILE A 62 3.11 2.75 -0.88
N VAL A 63 3.70 2.15 -1.91
CA VAL A 63 3.11 1.04 -2.64
C VAL A 63 3.80 -0.24 -2.19
N ALA A 64 3.05 -1.12 -1.53
CA ALA A 64 3.59 -2.33 -0.95
C ALA A 64 2.94 -3.58 -1.56
N HIS A 65 3.66 -4.69 -1.50
CA HIS A 65 3.13 -6.00 -1.89
C HIS A 65 2.25 -6.58 -0.78
N HIS A 66 2.73 -6.54 0.46
CA HIS A 66 1.97 -7.01 1.62
C HIS A 66 1.12 -5.89 2.22
N PRO A 67 -0.20 -6.09 2.41
CA PRO A 67 -1.07 -5.06 2.94
C PRO A 67 -0.66 -4.62 4.36
N ALA A 68 -0.64 -3.30 4.59
CA ALA A 68 -0.38 -2.73 5.92
C ALA A 68 -1.50 -3.08 6.91
N ILE A 69 -2.73 -3.17 6.40
CA ILE A 69 -3.90 -3.61 7.15
C ILE A 69 -4.44 -4.85 6.44
N PHE A 70 -4.22 -6.02 7.03
CA PHE A 70 -4.67 -7.28 6.46
C PHE A 70 -6.09 -7.65 6.91
N ARG A 71 -6.36 -7.46 8.19
CA ARG A 71 -7.67 -7.74 8.80
C ARG A 71 -8.28 -6.47 9.35
N GLY A 72 -9.60 -6.43 9.46
CA GLY A 72 -10.28 -5.34 10.10
C GLY A 72 -9.75 -5.08 11.51
N ILE A 73 -9.50 -3.81 11.83
CA ILE A 73 -9.01 -3.43 13.15
C ILE A 73 -10.18 -3.00 14.03
N LYS A 74 -10.12 -3.38 15.31
CA LYS A 74 -11.16 -3.05 16.29
C LYS A 74 -10.79 -1.84 17.14
N GLN A 75 -9.51 -1.47 17.12
CA GLN A 75 -9.00 -0.33 17.89
C GLN A 75 -7.76 0.22 17.19
N LEU A 76 -7.56 1.52 17.34
CA LEU A 76 -6.39 2.21 16.78
C LEU A 76 -5.61 2.80 17.96
N ARG A 77 -4.80 1.96 18.59
CA ARG A 77 -4.00 2.36 19.75
C ARG A 77 -2.56 2.63 19.31
N THR A 78 -2.05 3.79 19.65
CA THR A 78 -0.70 4.22 19.29
C THR A 78 0.39 3.56 20.13
N ASP A 79 0.03 2.89 21.22
CA ASP A 79 0.96 2.12 22.04
C ASP A 79 1.19 0.70 21.49
N LEU A 80 0.44 0.29 20.45
CA LEU A 80 0.62 -0.97 19.75
C LEU A 80 1.32 -0.76 18.40
N PRO A 81 2.11 -1.75 17.91
CA PRO A 81 2.90 -1.57 16.68
C PRO A 81 2.10 -1.11 15.47
N LEU A 82 0.97 -1.74 15.17
CA LEU A 82 0.16 -1.37 14.01
C LEU A 82 -0.41 0.05 14.15
N GLY A 83 -1.01 0.35 15.30
CA GLY A 83 -1.57 1.68 15.55
C GLY A 83 -0.51 2.76 15.52
N ASN A 84 0.69 2.47 16.02
CA ASN A 84 1.81 3.40 15.98
C ASN A 84 2.22 3.70 14.52
N ARG A 85 2.34 2.67 13.68
CA ARG A 85 2.66 2.85 12.26
C ARG A 85 1.58 3.64 11.52
N LEU A 86 0.31 3.32 11.75
CA LEU A 86 -0.81 4.01 11.11
C LEU A 86 -0.85 5.48 11.53
N ALA A 87 -0.64 5.76 12.81
CA ALA A 87 -0.59 7.14 13.31
C ALA A 87 0.55 7.93 12.68
N ALA A 88 1.74 7.34 12.56
CA ALA A 88 2.88 7.98 11.92
C ALA A 88 2.60 8.30 10.45
N LEU A 89 1.99 7.36 9.72
CA LEU A 89 1.62 7.55 8.32
C LEU A 89 0.62 8.71 8.16
N LEU A 90 -0.44 8.71 8.95
CA LEU A 90 -1.47 9.75 8.88
C LEU A 90 -0.93 11.12 9.30
N THR A 91 -0.10 11.17 10.33
CA THR A 91 0.50 12.43 10.81
C THR A 91 1.41 13.06 9.76
N HIS A 92 2.11 12.24 8.99
CA HIS A 92 3.03 12.71 7.94
C HIS A 92 2.38 12.74 6.55
N ASN A 93 1.07 12.56 6.48
CA ASN A 93 0.31 12.56 5.22
C ASN A 93 0.84 11.57 4.19
N ILE A 94 1.17 10.36 4.64
CA ILE A 94 1.65 9.28 3.78
C ILE A 94 0.52 8.27 3.59
N ALA A 95 0.11 8.07 2.34
CA ALA A 95 -0.87 7.05 1.98
C ALA A 95 -0.19 5.69 1.79
N VAL A 96 -0.95 4.61 1.88
CA VAL A 96 -0.46 3.25 1.62
C VAL A 96 -1.44 2.52 0.71
N ALA A 97 -0.91 1.93 -0.34
CA ALA A 97 -1.65 1.05 -1.24
C ALA A 97 -0.91 -0.28 -1.39
N ALA A 98 -1.64 -1.35 -1.63
CA ALA A 98 -1.05 -2.67 -1.80
C ALA A 98 -1.57 -3.38 -3.05
N ALA A 99 -0.68 -4.12 -3.71
CA ALA A 99 -1.02 -5.11 -4.73
C ALA A 99 -0.43 -6.45 -4.24
N HIS A 100 -1.28 -7.36 -3.82
CA HIS A 100 -0.88 -8.61 -3.15
C HIS A 100 -1.19 -9.82 -4.04
N THR A 101 -2.19 -10.62 -3.70
CA THR A 101 -2.50 -11.81 -4.49
C THR A 101 -2.96 -11.47 -5.92
N ASN A 102 -3.56 -10.31 -6.13
CA ASN A 102 -3.90 -9.83 -7.46
C ASN A 102 -2.67 -9.64 -8.35
N LEU A 103 -1.53 -9.19 -7.78
CA LEU A 103 -0.27 -9.08 -8.51
C LEU A 103 0.38 -10.46 -8.72
N ASP A 104 0.18 -11.40 -7.80
CA ASP A 104 0.72 -12.75 -7.91
C ASP A 104 0.13 -13.50 -9.12
N VAL A 105 -1.17 -13.37 -9.36
CA VAL A 105 -1.89 -14.20 -10.36
C VAL A 105 -2.07 -13.51 -11.71
N VAL A 106 -1.88 -12.19 -11.81
CA VAL A 106 -2.08 -11.48 -13.07
C VAL A 106 -1.04 -11.92 -14.10
N HIS A 107 -1.43 -11.89 -15.39
CA HIS A 107 -0.50 -12.18 -16.48
C HIS A 107 0.70 -11.21 -16.44
N GLY A 108 1.91 -11.75 -16.43
CA GLY A 108 3.14 -10.97 -16.28
C GLY A 108 3.45 -10.55 -14.83
N GLY A 109 2.66 -11.02 -13.85
CA GLY A 109 2.88 -10.73 -12.44
C GLY A 109 3.91 -11.63 -11.77
N VAL A 110 3.88 -11.69 -10.44
CA VAL A 110 4.90 -12.37 -9.64
C VAL A 110 5.03 -13.85 -9.98
N ASN A 111 3.90 -14.58 -10.05
CA ASN A 111 3.94 -16.02 -10.33
C ASN A 111 4.50 -16.31 -11.73
N ASP A 112 4.17 -15.50 -12.72
CA ASP A 112 4.71 -15.64 -14.08
C ASP A 112 6.22 -15.40 -14.09
N VAL A 113 6.69 -14.39 -13.38
CA VAL A 113 8.12 -14.07 -13.28
C VAL A 113 8.88 -15.21 -12.59
N LEU A 114 8.34 -15.77 -11.50
CA LEU A 114 8.97 -16.88 -10.78
C LEU A 114 8.99 -18.17 -11.60
N ALA A 115 7.99 -18.38 -12.46
CA ALA A 115 7.88 -19.57 -13.31
C ALA A 115 8.73 -19.49 -14.57
N ALA A 116 9.19 -18.32 -14.96
CA ALA A 116 9.95 -18.08 -16.18
C ALA A 116 11.37 -18.69 -16.19
#